data_07b255ae64980b1b4485ceadaf757e2d
#
_entry.id   07b255ae64980b1b4485ceadaf757e2d
#
_cell.length_a   1.000
_cell.length_b   1.000
_cell.length_c   1.000
_cell.angle_alpha   90.00
_cell.angle_beta   90.00
_cell.angle_gamma   90.00
#
_symmetry.space_group_name_H-M   'P 1'
#
loop_
_entity.id
_entity.type
_entity.pdbx_description
1 polymer ?
#
loop_
_entity_poly.entity_id
_entity_poly.type
_entity_poly.pdbx_seq_one_letter_code
_entity_poly.pdbx_strand_id
1 'polypeptide(L)'
;MPFMSSPQFRAALRMTACAALAISAALFVFTSTAHAQEPPYFVTYSSALEEPGNLEISFKGTSGSPKNGNPFTGAALEFEYGVKAYWTTEFYLDGQSTKNDSTLFTGFRWENRFRPLLREHFINPVLYVEYEDLNEASRSLLEVVGHDSVADLAIPNQFARREIEREMELKLILSSNFKGWNVSENFITEKALNESEPWEFGYAVGASRPLRLTASKNNCKFCRENFSAGAEIYGGLGTADGFGLKQTSHYAGPTVQWNIPNGPTVFFSPQFGLNSNSAGALYRFSVSYEIQQIFHRKNR
;
A
#
# COMPACT_ATOMS: atom_id res chain seq x y z
N MET A 1 0.50 34.82 -22.62
CA MET A 1 -0.13 33.67 -21.94
C MET A 1 -0.45 34.10 -20.50
N PRO A 2 -1.70 34.37 -20.13
CA PRO A 2 -2.07 34.67 -18.75
C PRO A 2 -3.21 33.72 -18.29
N PHE A 3 -2.88 32.48 -17.91
CA PHE A 3 -3.88 31.53 -17.39
C PHE A 3 -3.64 31.10 -15.92
N MET A 4 -2.66 31.70 -15.23
CA MET A 4 -2.30 31.27 -13.86
C MET A 4 -2.82 32.17 -12.73
N SER A 5 -3.80 33.03 -12.97
CA SER A 5 -4.25 33.98 -11.94
C SER A 5 -5.75 34.02 -11.68
N SER A 6 -6.52 32.99 -12.05
CA SER A 6 -7.94 33.03 -11.73
C SER A 6 -8.17 32.87 -10.22
N PRO A 7 -8.99 33.72 -9.60
CA PRO A 7 -9.28 33.62 -8.16
C PRO A 7 -9.91 32.27 -7.77
N GLN A 8 -10.59 31.60 -8.70
CA GLN A 8 -11.22 30.30 -8.49
C GLN A 8 -10.18 29.19 -8.34
N PHE A 9 -9.08 29.21 -9.11
CA PHE A 9 -7.99 28.22 -8.98
C PHE A 9 -7.24 28.34 -7.65
N ARG A 10 -7.02 29.60 -7.20
CA ARG A 10 -6.40 29.87 -5.87
C ARG A 10 -7.32 29.46 -4.71
N ALA A 11 -8.64 29.60 -4.89
CA ALA A 11 -9.62 29.17 -3.89
C ALA A 11 -9.69 27.63 -3.79
N ALA A 12 -9.72 26.93 -4.91
CA ALA A 12 -9.70 25.46 -4.94
C ALA A 12 -8.41 24.89 -4.33
N LEU A 13 -7.24 25.46 -4.66
CA LEU A 13 -5.96 25.01 -4.10
C LEU A 13 -5.87 25.29 -2.59
N ARG A 14 -6.45 26.38 -2.11
CA ARG A 14 -6.53 26.68 -0.67
C ARG A 14 -7.50 25.75 0.07
N MET A 15 -8.63 25.40 -0.54
CA MET A 15 -9.59 24.45 0.06
C MET A 15 -9.00 23.04 0.16
N THR A 16 -8.30 22.53 -0.86
CA THR A 16 -7.62 21.24 -0.80
C THR A 16 -6.47 21.24 0.21
N ALA A 17 -5.69 22.29 0.28
CA ALA A 17 -4.63 22.42 1.28
C ALA A 17 -5.19 22.53 2.71
N CYS A 18 -6.29 23.27 2.92
CA CYS A 18 -6.95 23.36 4.23
C CYS A 18 -7.62 22.05 4.64
N ALA A 19 -8.20 21.29 3.70
CA ALA A 19 -8.78 19.97 3.99
C ALA A 19 -7.69 18.96 4.36
N ALA A 20 -6.57 18.93 3.63
CA ALA A 20 -5.42 18.10 3.96
C ALA A 20 -4.81 18.45 5.33
N LEU A 21 -4.71 19.75 5.65
CA LEU A 21 -4.22 20.21 6.95
C LEU A 21 -5.20 19.88 8.09
N ALA A 22 -6.50 19.98 7.86
CA ALA A 22 -7.53 19.67 8.84
C ALA A 22 -7.58 18.16 9.16
N ILE A 23 -7.42 17.30 8.14
CA ILE A 23 -7.31 15.84 8.32
C ILE A 23 -6.02 15.51 9.09
N SER A 24 -4.89 16.14 8.74
CA SER A 24 -3.63 15.96 9.46
C SER A 24 -3.71 16.45 10.92
N ALA A 25 -4.43 17.53 11.20
CA ALA A 25 -4.60 18.08 12.56
C ALA A 25 -5.53 17.22 13.43
N ALA A 26 -6.55 16.57 12.85
CA ALA A 26 -7.47 15.70 13.57
C ALA A 26 -6.79 14.41 14.08
N LEU A 27 -5.72 13.94 13.42
CA LEU A 27 -4.96 12.75 13.79
C LEU A 27 -4.05 12.94 15.03
N PHE A 28 -3.90 14.14 15.57
CA PHE A 28 -2.95 14.42 16.67
C PHE A 28 -3.51 14.34 18.11
N VAL A 29 -4.76 13.89 18.30
CA VAL A 29 -5.45 14.10 19.62
C VAL A 29 -5.53 12.87 20.53
N PHE A 30 -5.06 11.68 20.13
CA PHE A 30 -5.24 10.46 20.92
C PHE A 30 -3.94 9.85 21.45
N THR A 31 -3.95 9.38 22.70
CA THR A 31 -2.83 8.68 23.35
C THR A 31 -2.92 7.18 23.10
N SER A 32 -1.88 6.58 22.52
CA SER A 32 -1.79 5.15 22.26
C SER A 32 -0.77 4.44 23.16
N THR A 33 -0.97 3.17 23.44
CA THR A 33 -0.03 2.25 24.07
C THR A 33 0.91 1.64 23.04
N ALA A 34 2.02 1.02 23.46
CA ALA A 34 3.00 0.44 22.56
C ALA A 34 2.39 -0.70 21.72
N HIS A 35 2.49 -0.59 20.40
CA HIS A 35 2.01 -1.56 19.43
C HIS A 35 3.13 -2.50 18.97
N ALA A 36 2.75 -3.72 18.57
CA ALA A 36 3.61 -4.57 17.76
C ALA A 36 3.80 -3.87 16.41
N GLN A 37 5.06 -3.56 16.10
CA GLN A 37 5.42 -2.82 14.89
C GLN A 37 5.24 -3.73 13.67
N GLU A 38 4.37 -3.35 12.75
CA GLU A 38 4.28 -4.00 11.45
C GLU A 38 5.60 -3.85 10.67
N PRO A 39 6.00 -4.87 9.89
CA PRO A 39 7.15 -4.74 9.00
C PRO A 39 6.95 -3.63 7.97
N PRO A 40 8.00 -2.85 7.67
CA PRO A 40 7.92 -1.70 6.77
C PRO A 40 7.89 -2.14 5.31
N TYR A 41 6.78 -2.66 4.84
CA TYR A 41 6.57 -3.03 3.45
C TYR A 41 5.43 -2.21 2.85
N PHE A 42 5.44 -2.06 1.52
CA PHE A 42 4.35 -1.41 0.81
C PHE A 42 3.56 -2.41 -0.04
N VAL A 43 4.28 -3.32 -0.71
CA VAL A 43 3.70 -4.33 -1.60
C VAL A 43 3.70 -5.71 -0.93
N THR A 44 4.74 -6.01 -0.18
CA THR A 44 4.85 -7.27 0.55
C THR A 44 3.99 -7.22 1.80
N TYR A 45 3.15 -8.22 1.98
CA TYR A 45 2.40 -8.43 3.22
C TYR A 45 3.15 -9.36 4.16
N SER A 46 2.98 -9.18 5.45
CA SER A 46 3.49 -10.08 6.49
C SER A 46 2.36 -10.85 7.17
N SER A 47 2.70 -11.67 8.18
CA SER A 47 1.70 -12.34 9.01
C SER A 47 1.09 -11.44 10.09
N ALA A 48 1.45 -10.17 10.16
CA ALA A 48 0.80 -9.21 11.03
C ALA A 48 -0.64 -8.98 10.56
N LEU A 49 -1.56 -8.88 11.49
CA LEU A 49 -2.96 -8.50 11.29
C LEU A 49 -3.29 -7.41 12.30
N GLU A 50 -4.24 -6.55 11.97
CA GLU A 50 -4.74 -5.55 12.88
C GLU A 50 -5.37 -6.18 14.13
N GLU A 51 -5.14 -5.59 15.29
CA GLU A 51 -5.66 -6.11 16.57
C GLU A 51 -7.19 -6.05 16.62
N PRO A 52 -7.85 -7.08 17.19
CA PRO A 52 -9.31 -7.13 17.24
C PRO A 52 -9.95 -5.90 17.90
N GLY A 53 -10.77 -5.19 17.14
CA GLY A 53 -11.48 -3.99 17.58
C GLY A 53 -10.76 -2.68 17.28
N ASN A 54 -9.53 -2.72 16.80
CA ASN A 54 -8.80 -1.54 16.34
C ASN A 54 -9.16 -1.19 14.91
N LEU A 55 -9.01 0.07 14.57
CA LEU A 55 -9.13 0.62 13.22
C LEU A 55 -7.87 1.40 12.91
N GLU A 56 -7.11 0.97 11.90
CA GLU A 56 -6.08 1.81 11.31
C GLU A 56 -6.68 2.59 10.13
N ILE A 57 -6.32 3.86 10.03
CA ILE A 57 -6.63 4.72 8.88
C ILE A 57 -5.30 5.12 8.26
N SER A 58 -5.11 4.77 7.00
CA SER A 58 -3.88 5.03 6.26
C SER A 58 -4.13 5.87 5.01
N PHE A 59 -3.21 6.77 4.73
CA PHE A 59 -3.06 7.39 3.42
C PHE A 59 -1.82 6.82 2.76
N LYS A 60 -2.00 6.09 1.68
CA LYS A 60 -0.94 5.47 0.89
C LYS A 60 -0.78 6.20 -0.44
N GLY A 61 0.43 6.33 -0.94
CA GLY A 61 0.68 6.98 -2.21
C GLY A 61 1.85 6.37 -2.98
N THR A 62 1.72 6.37 -4.29
CA THR A 62 2.74 5.97 -5.24
C THR A 62 2.95 7.09 -6.24
N SER A 63 4.16 7.67 -6.29
CA SER A 63 4.51 8.68 -7.28
C SER A 63 5.53 8.14 -8.25
N GLY A 64 5.36 8.41 -9.52
CA GLY A 64 6.25 7.96 -10.57
C GLY A 64 6.37 8.95 -11.71
N SER A 65 7.45 8.77 -12.49
CA SER A 65 7.72 9.55 -13.68
C SER A 65 8.09 8.57 -14.80
N PRO A 66 7.09 8.06 -15.53
CA PRO A 66 7.32 7.09 -16.58
C PRO A 66 8.12 7.72 -17.74
N LYS A 67 8.86 6.89 -18.50
CA LYS A 67 9.62 7.34 -19.67
C LYS A 67 8.69 7.88 -20.77
N ASN A 68 7.54 7.22 -20.94
CA ASN A 68 6.52 7.59 -21.92
C ASN A 68 5.23 7.93 -21.14
N GLY A 69 4.99 9.20 -20.86
CA GLY A 69 3.81 9.64 -20.12
C GLY A 69 4.10 10.79 -19.18
N ASN A 70 3.07 11.26 -18.50
CA ASN A 70 3.18 12.34 -17.55
C ASN A 70 3.50 11.81 -16.15
N PRO A 71 4.25 12.56 -15.33
CA PRO A 71 4.39 12.25 -13.91
C PRO A 71 3.03 12.14 -13.22
N PHE A 72 2.88 11.16 -12.35
CA PHE A 72 1.64 10.87 -11.64
C PHE A 72 1.86 10.65 -10.15
N THR A 73 0.78 10.76 -9.40
CA THR A 73 0.66 10.28 -8.03
C THR A 73 -0.67 9.54 -7.90
N GLY A 74 -0.61 8.22 -7.76
CA GLY A 74 -1.72 7.41 -7.29
C GLY A 74 -1.80 7.51 -5.77
N ALA A 75 -3.00 7.49 -5.22
CA ALA A 75 -3.22 7.58 -3.77
C ALA A 75 -4.41 6.71 -3.36
N ALA A 76 -4.33 6.10 -2.19
CA ALA A 76 -5.39 5.35 -1.57
C ALA A 76 -5.64 5.84 -0.14
N LEU A 77 -6.90 5.96 0.23
CA LEU A 77 -7.33 6.09 1.62
C LEU A 77 -7.82 4.71 2.07
N GLU A 78 -7.15 4.16 3.06
CA GLU A 78 -7.38 2.81 3.58
C GLU A 78 -7.99 2.87 4.98
N PHE A 79 -8.88 1.92 5.22
CA PHE A 79 -9.51 1.65 6.51
C PHE A 79 -9.31 0.17 6.83
N GLU A 80 -8.35 -0.15 7.70
CA GLU A 80 -8.06 -1.51 8.14
C GLU A 80 -8.70 -1.76 9.50
N TYR A 81 -9.51 -2.81 9.62
CA TYR A 81 -10.22 -3.16 10.84
C TYR A 81 -9.93 -4.59 11.29
N GLY A 82 -9.44 -4.73 12.53
CA GLY A 82 -9.26 -6.02 13.18
C GLY A 82 -10.59 -6.62 13.62
N VAL A 83 -11.12 -7.57 12.87
CA VAL A 83 -12.40 -8.23 13.16
C VAL A 83 -12.23 -9.29 14.26
N LYS A 84 -11.19 -10.12 14.13
CA LYS A 84 -10.79 -11.20 15.04
C LYS A 84 -9.28 -11.37 15.01
N ALA A 85 -8.70 -12.05 15.99
CA ALA A 85 -7.27 -12.35 16.02
C ALA A 85 -6.72 -13.12 14.80
N TYR A 86 -7.61 -13.66 13.98
CA TYR A 86 -7.29 -14.41 12.76
C TYR A 86 -7.86 -13.79 11.49
N TRP A 87 -8.52 -12.62 11.58
CA TRP A 87 -9.20 -11.98 10.46
C TRP A 87 -9.15 -10.47 10.57
N THR A 88 -8.57 -9.84 9.54
CA THR A 88 -8.59 -8.40 9.28
C THR A 88 -9.32 -8.14 7.98
N THR A 89 -10.07 -7.06 7.91
CA THR A 89 -10.73 -6.58 6.70
C THR A 89 -10.31 -5.14 6.42
N GLU A 90 -10.08 -4.82 5.14
CA GLU A 90 -9.60 -3.52 4.70
C GLU A 90 -10.47 -3.01 3.56
N PHE A 91 -10.68 -1.70 3.54
CA PHE A 91 -11.41 -1.03 2.48
C PHE A 91 -10.63 0.18 1.99
N TYR A 92 -10.44 0.26 0.68
CA TYR A 92 -9.66 1.32 0.03
C TYR A 92 -10.53 2.18 -0.86
N LEU A 93 -10.22 3.49 -0.87
CA LEU A 93 -10.73 4.46 -1.82
C LEU A 93 -9.54 4.99 -2.63
N ASP A 94 -9.52 4.69 -3.91
CA ASP A 94 -8.40 4.97 -4.79
C ASP A 94 -8.62 6.21 -5.65
N GLY A 95 -7.55 6.94 -5.89
CA GLY A 95 -7.55 8.14 -6.71
C GLY A 95 -6.21 8.38 -7.36
N GLN A 96 -6.22 9.20 -8.39
CA GLN A 96 -5.06 9.47 -9.23
C GLN A 96 -4.97 10.94 -9.58
N SER A 97 -3.76 11.48 -9.56
CA SER A 97 -3.44 12.79 -10.13
C SER A 97 -2.30 12.65 -11.13
N THR A 98 -2.53 13.04 -12.37
CA THR A 98 -1.53 13.02 -13.45
C THR A 98 -1.23 14.45 -13.89
N LYS A 99 0.06 14.81 -13.92
CA LYS A 99 0.52 16.14 -14.31
C LYS A 99 0.08 16.47 -15.74
N ASN A 100 -0.46 17.67 -15.96
CA ASN A 100 -0.97 18.17 -17.25
C ASN A 100 -2.13 17.34 -17.82
N ASP A 101 -2.79 16.52 -17.01
CA ASP A 101 -3.97 15.75 -17.38
C ASP A 101 -5.10 16.05 -16.37
N SER A 102 -5.40 15.17 -15.45
CA SER A 102 -6.51 15.31 -14.51
C SER A 102 -6.21 14.69 -13.15
N THR A 103 -7.07 15.02 -12.19
CA THR A 103 -7.21 14.32 -10.91
C THR A 103 -8.58 13.70 -10.85
N LEU A 104 -8.67 12.41 -10.53
CA LEU A 104 -9.92 11.67 -10.52
C LEU A 104 -9.93 10.59 -9.44
N PHE A 105 -11.12 10.18 -9.06
CA PHE A 105 -11.38 8.97 -8.31
C PHE A 105 -11.29 7.78 -9.27
N THR A 106 -10.56 6.74 -8.87
CA THR A 106 -10.32 5.58 -9.75
C THR A 106 -11.15 4.36 -9.37
N GLY A 107 -11.58 4.24 -8.12
CA GLY A 107 -12.42 3.13 -7.68
C GLY A 107 -12.19 2.75 -6.22
N PHE A 108 -12.53 1.52 -5.89
CA PHE A 108 -12.37 1.00 -4.54
C PHE A 108 -11.90 -0.44 -4.57
N ARG A 109 -11.32 -0.87 -3.43
CA ARG A 109 -10.88 -2.25 -3.21
C ARG A 109 -11.37 -2.72 -1.84
N TRP A 110 -11.64 -4.02 -1.74
CA TRP A 110 -12.04 -4.65 -0.49
C TRP A 110 -11.24 -5.92 -0.25
N GLU A 111 -10.39 -5.86 0.75
CA GLU A 111 -9.43 -6.88 1.13
C GLU A 111 -9.84 -7.60 2.40
N ASN A 112 -9.50 -8.90 2.48
CA ASN A 112 -9.64 -9.70 3.68
C ASN A 112 -8.42 -10.60 3.86
N ARG A 113 -7.85 -10.59 5.06
CA ARG A 113 -6.71 -11.43 5.44
C ARG A 113 -7.10 -12.40 6.54
N PHE A 114 -6.73 -13.67 6.35
CA PHE A 114 -7.03 -14.74 7.29
C PHE A 114 -5.76 -15.47 7.70
N ARG A 115 -5.44 -15.44 9.00
CA ARG A 115 -4.30 -16.15 9.59
C ARG A 115 -4.77 -17.44 10.26
N PRO A 116 -4.55 -18.62 9.66
CA PRO A 116 -5.02 -19.89 10.19
C PRO A 116 -4.29 -20.34 11.46
N LEU A 117 -3.05 -19.87 11.68
CA LEU A 117 -2.24 -20.20 12.85
C LEU A 117 -2.24 -19.02 13.85
N LEU A 118 -2.93 -19.17 14.97
CA LEU A 118 -3.01 -18.14 16.00
C LEU A 118 -1.74 -18.01 16.86
N ARG A 119 -0.89 -19.02 16.86
CA ARG A 119 0.41 -18.98 17.54
C ARG A 119 1.49 -18.74 16.50
N GLU A 120 2.55 -18.06 16.90
CA GLU A 120 3.70 -17.86 16.04
C GLU A 120 4.45 -19.18 15.81
N HIS A 121 4.78 -19.43 14.56
CA HIS A 121 5.57 -20.54 14.05
C HIS A 121 6.78 -20.00 13.28
N PHE A 122 7.68 -20.88 12.85
CA PHE A 122 8.79 -20.48 12.00
C PHE A 122 8.29 -19.91 10.66
N ILE A 123 7.24 -20.49 10.09
CA ILE A 123 6.51 -19.97 8.94
C ILE A 123 5.06 -19.74 9.38
N ASN A 124 4.59 -18.53 9.18
CA ASN A 124 3.24 -18.08 9.53
C ASN A 124 2.47 -17.77 8.24
N PRO A 125 1.63 -18.67 7.75
CA PRO A 125 0.83 -18.46 6.56
C PRO A 125 -0.33 -17.49 6.83
N VAL A 126 -0.64 -16.65 5.83
CA VAL A 126 -1.88 -15.85 5.76
C VAL A 126 -2.48 -16.04 4.38
N LEU A 127 -3.78 -16.23 4.35
CA LEU A 127 -4.59 -16.25 3.13
C LEU A 127 -5.19 -14.85 2.94
N TYR A 128 -5.05 -14.33 1.74
CA TYR A 128 -5.52 -13.02 1.34
C TYR A 128 -6.49 -13.16 0.17
N VAL A 129 -7.56 -12.40 0.21
CA VAL A 129 -8.50 -12.24 -0.89
C VAL A 129 -8.91 -10.78 -0.98
N GLU A 130 -8.82 -10.22 -2.18
CA GLU A 130 -9.24 -8.84 -2.49
C GLU A 130 -10.19 -8.85 -3.69
N TYR A 131 -11.17 -7.97 -3.65
CA TYR A 131 -12.01 -7.60 -4.77
C TYR A 131 -11.70 -6.15 -5.13
N GLU A 132 -11.44 -5.93 -6.41
CA GLU A 132 -11.14 -4.62 -6.98
C GLU A 132 -12.23 -4.19 -7.96
N ASP A 133 -12.62 -2.91 -7.92
CA ASP A 133 -13.46 -2.24 -8.92
C ASP A 133 -12.78 -0.91 -9.22
N LEU A 134 -11.80 -0.97 -10.12
CA LEU A 134 -10.95 0.15 -10.48
C LEU A 134 -11.15 0.49 -11.95
N ASN A 135 -10.94 1.74 -12.33
CA ASN A 135 -10.77 2.07 -13.74
C ASN A 135 -9.28 2.06 -14.10
N GLU A 136 -8.96 1.82 -15.37
CA GLU A 136 -7.58 1.69 -15.86
C GLU A 136 -6.72 2.96 -15.69
N ALA A 137 -7.27 4.07 -15.22
CA ALA A 137 -6.46 5.22 -14.84
C ALA A 137 -5.79 5.03 -13.49
N SER A 138 -6.12 3.99 -12.69
CA SER A 138 -5.52 3.75 -11.38
C SER A 138 -4.01 3.54 -11.48
N ARG A 139 -3.28 4.16 -10.56
CA ARG A 139 -1.82 4.03 -10.40
C ARG A 139 -1.46 3.88 -8.91
N SER A 140 -2.44 3.57 -8.07
CA SER A 140 -2.24 3.51 -6.61
C SER A 140 -1.33 2.36 -6.23
N LEU A 141 -1.53 1.19 -6.77
CA LEU A 141 -0.65 0.04 -6.57
C LEU A 141 0.48 -0.01 -7.58
N LEU A 142 0.23 0.44 -8.77
CA LEU A 142 1.04 0.22 -9.97
C LEU A 142 1.38 -1.24 -10.07
N GLU A 143 0.49 -1.92 -10.56
CA GLU A 143 0.34 -3.34 -10.80
C GLU A 143 1.56 -4.22 -10.58
N VAL A 144 1.39 -5.25 -9.80
CA VAL A 144 2.46 -6.17 -9.37
C VAL A 144 2.39 -7.48 -10.13
N VAL A 145 1.23 -7.78 -10.72
CA VAL A 145 0.93 -9.05 -11.38
C VAL A 145 0.91 -8.91 -12.91
N GLY A 146 0.85 -10.01 -13.60
CA GLY A 146 0.65 -10.05 -15.05
C GLY A 146 1.79 -9.49 -15.88
N HIS A 147 1.43 -8.91 -17.02
CA HIS A 147 2.35 -8.36 -18.01
C HIS A 147 2.37 -6.84 -18.05
N ASP A 148 1.97 -6.20 -17.00
CA ASP A 148 1.87 -4.77 -16.99
C ASP A 148 3.08 -4.06 -17.51
N SER A 149 2.83 -3.33 -18.52
CA SER A 149 3.85 -2.62 -19.21
C SER A 149 3.76 -1.12 -18.92
N VAL A 150 4.92 -0.46 -19.02
CA VAL A 150 5.04 1.00 -19.01
C VAL A 150 4.13 1.68 -20.06
N ALA A 151 3.58 0.92 -21.02
CA ALA A 151 2.68 1.43 -22.05
C ALA A 151 1.38 2.00 -21.49
N ASP A 152 0.81 1.36 -20.48
CA ASP A 152 -0.48 1.75 -19.90
C ASP A 152 -0.37 3.07 -19.14
N LEU A 153 0.82 3.38 -18.62
CA LEU A 153 1.11 4.66 -17.98
C LEU A 153 1.09 5.85 -18.94
N ALA A 154 1.11 5.61 -20.25
CA ALA A 154 1.07 6.65 -21.28
C ALA A 154 -0.36 7.01 -21.72
N ILE A 155 -1.35 6.19 -21.39
CA ILE A 155 -2.76 6.43 -21.75
C ILE A 155 -3.29 7.63 -20.98
N PRO A 156 -3.83 8.68 -21.66
CA PRO A 156 -4.44 9.81 -20.97
C PRO A 156 -5.64 9.38 -20.11
N ASN A 157 -5.76 9.94 -18.92
CA ASN A 157 -6.81 9.61 -17.95
C ASN A 157 -8.24 9.69 -18.54
N GLN A 158 -8.50 10.60 -19.47
CA GLN A 158 -9.82 10.72 -20.14
C GLN A 158 -10.23 9.47 -20.93
N PHE A 159 -9.27 8.65 -21.35
CA PHE A 159 -9.52 7.39 -22.06
C PHE A 159 -9.50 6.23 -21.07
N ALA A 160 -8.43 6.08 -20.30
CA ALA A 160 -8.26 5.02 -19.32
C ALA A 160 -9.44 4.90 -18.32
N ARG A 161 -9.96 6.04 -17.82
CA ARG A 161 -11.10 6.05 -16.90
C ARG A 161 -12.43 5.47 -17.45
N ARG A 162 -12.52 5.18 -18.74
CA ARG A 162 -13.75 4.64 -19.35
C ARG A 162 -13.86 3.14 -19.22
N GLU A 163 -12.76 2.50 -19.05
CA GLU A 163 -12.66 1.07 -18.89
C GLU A 163 -12.58 0.79 -17.38
N ILE A 164 -13.44 -0.11 -16.93
CA ILE A 164 -13.53 -0.51 -15.52
C ILE A 164 -13.14 -1.96 -15.47
N GLU A 165 -12.11 -2.22 -14.70
CA GLU A 165 -11.61 -3.53 -14.42
C GLU A 165 -12.14 -3.99 -13.07
N ARG A 166 -12.68 -5.21 -13.06
CA ARG A 166 -13.14 -5.87 -11.85
C ARG A 166 -12.34 -7.13 -11.67
N GLU A 167 -11.62 -7.21 -10.57
CA GLU A 167 -10.66 -8.26 -10.35
C GLU A 167 -10.84 -8.92 -9.00
N MET A 168 -10.36 -10.13 -8.94
CA MET A 168 -10.18 -10.88 -7.70
C MET A 168 -8.72 -11.25 -7.57
N GLU A 169 -8.06 -10.67 -6.58
CA GLU A 169 -6.71 -11.02 -6.23
C GLU A 169 -6.67 -12.00 -5.05
N LEU A 170 -5.81 -13.00 -5.16
CA LEU A 170 -5.52 -13.98 -4.11
C LEU A 170 -4.03 -13.96 -3.80
N LYS A 171 -3.67 -13.91 -2.51
CA LYS A 171 -2.27 -14.07 -2.08
C LYS A 171 -2.13 -15.19 -1.07
N LEU A 172 -1.07 -15.98 -1.24
CA LEU A 172 -0.52 -16.80 -0.17
C LEU A 172 0.69 -16.07 0.41
N ILE A 173 0.55 -15.59 1.62
CA ILE A 173 1.59 -14.88 2.35
C ILE A 173 2.28 -15.87 3.29
N LEU A 174 3.60 -15.96 3.21
CA LEU A 174 4.43 -16.74 4.11
C LEU A 174 5.37 -15.77 4.83
N SER A 175 5.32 -15.76 6.15
CA SER A 175 6.11 -14.81 6.94
C SER A 175 6.85 -15.52 8.07
N SER A 176 8.09 -15.13 8.28
CA SER A 176 8.98 -15.66 9.32
C SER A 176 9.59 -14.55 10.14
N ASN A 177 9.58 -14.70 11.47
CA ASN A 177 10.24 -13.80 12.39
C ASN A 177 11.44 -14.50 13.05
N PHE A 178 12.65 -14.00 12.87
CA PHE A 178 13.84 -14.61 13.42
C PHE A 178 14.86 -13.56 13.89
N LYS A 179 15.21 -13.55 15.18
CA LYS A 179 16.18 -12.61 15.78
C LYS A 179 15.93 -11.13 15.44
N GLY A 180 14.66 -10.74 15.39
CA GLY A 180 14.22 -9.39 15.06
C GLY A 180 14.15 -9.08 13.56
N TRP A 181 14.57 -10.00 12.68
CA TRP A 181 14.26 -9.92 11.27
C TRP A 181 12.86 -10.47 11.01
N ASN A 182 12.12 -9.77 10.18
CA ASN A 182 10.96 -10.32 9.47
C ASN A 182 11.38 -10.59 8.03
N VAL A 183 11.03 -11.76 7.52
CA VAL A 183 11.13 -12.11 6.09
C VAL A 183 9.76 -12.60 5.66
N SER A 184 9.21 -12.00 4.62
CA SER A 184 7.89 -12.32 4.08
C SER A 184 7.97 -12.54 2.58
N GLU A 185 7.23 -13.55 2.11
CA GLU A 185 7.10 -13.93 0.71
C GLU A 185 5.62 -13.99 0.36
N ASN A 186 5.22 -13.34 -0.72
CA ASN A 186 3.85 -13.35 -1.21
C ASN A 186 3.82 -13.95 -2.61
N PHE A 187 3.00 -14.97 -2.79
CA PHE A 187 2.62 -15.52 -4.09
C PHE A 187 1.26 -14.93 -4.44
N ILE A 188 1.20 -14.22 -5.55
CA ILE A 188 0.06 -13.42 -5.97
C ILE A 188 -0.54 -14.03 -7.21
N THR A 189 -1.85 -14.10 -7.28
CA THR A 189 -2.58 -14.43 -8.50
C THR A 189 -3.84 -13.60 -8.59
N GLU A 190 -4.14 -13.17 -9.79
CA GLU A 190 -5.23 -12.27 -10.09
C GLU A 190 -6.07 -12.76 -11.25
N LYS A 191 -7.33 -12.38 -11.28
CA LYS A 191 -8.30 -12.78 -12.29
C LYS A 191 -9.31 -11.68 -12.56
N ALA A 192 -9.32 -11.18 -13.79
CA ALA A 192 -10.39 -10.32 -14.27
C ALA A 192 -11.74 -11.06 -14.24
N LEU A 193 -12.76 -10.43 -13.66
CA LEU A 193 -14.11 -10.99 -13.49
C LEU A 193 -15.07 -10.56 -14.59
N ASN A 194 -14.81 -9.42 -15.23
CA ASN A 194 -15.64 -8.84 -16.28
C ASN A 194 -15.08 -9.05 -17.69
N GLU A 195 -13.87 -9.62 -17.80
CA GLU A 195 -13.19 -9.90 -19.06
C GLU A 195 -12.71 -11.34 -19.14
N SER A 196 -12.48 -11.81 -20.39
CA SER A 196 -12.02 -13.19 -20.63
C SER A 196 -10.50 -13.24 -20.73
N GLU A 197 -9.83 -12.74 -19.69
CA GLU A 197 -8.38 -12.75 -19.59
C GLU A 197 -7.87 -14.01 -18.89
N PRO A 198 -6.63 -14.45 -19.10
CA PRO A 198 -6.02 -15.56 -18.37
C PRO A 198 -5.78 -15.16 -16.91
N TRP A 199 -5.53 -16.14 -16.02
CA TRP A 199 -5.01 -15.88 -14.68
C TRP A 199 -3.64 -15.21 -14.78
N GLU A 200 -3.44 -14.21 -13.99
CA GLU A 200 -2.18 -13.47 -13.84
C GLU A 200 -1.45 -13.87 -12.57
N PHE A 201 -0.13 -13.74 -12.58
CA PHE A 201 0.72 -14.14 -11.47
C PHE A 201 1.75 -13.08 -11.14
N GLY A 202 2.05 -12.97 -9.84
CA GLY A 202 3.05 -12.06 -9.32
C GLY A 202 3.72 -12.60 -8.06
N TYR A 203 4.72 -11.88 -7.62
CA TYR A 203 5.42 -12.15 -6.36
C TYR A 203 5.84 -10.86 -5.67
N ALA A 204 5.91 -10.92 -4.34
CA ALA A 204 6.59 -9.89 -3.55
C ALA A 204 7.36 -10.55 -2.41
N VAL A 205 8.56 -10.05 -2.14
CA VAL A 205 9.44 -10.54 -1.07
C VAL A 205 9.99 -9.35 -0.32
N GLY A 206 9.88 -9.37 1.00
CA GLY A 206 10.41 -8.33 1.88
C GLY A 206 11.28 -8.90 3.00
N ALA A 207 12.31 -8.16 3.37
CA ALA A 207 13.11 -8.44 4.54
C ALA A 207 13.36 -7.15 5.33
N SER A 208 13.06 -7.15 6.63
CA SER A 208 13.17 -5.94 7.46
C SER A 208 13.47 -6.25 8.91
N ARG A 209 13.92 -5.23 9.62
CA ARG A 209 14.06 -5.29 11.08
C ARG A 209 13.96 -3.91 11.73
N PRO A 210 13.53 -3.83 13.00
CA PRO A 210 13.71 -2.64 13.82
C PRO A 210 15.21 -2.31 13.97
N LEU A 211 15.56 -1.02 13.96
CA LEU A 211 16.97 -0.60 14.16
C LEU A 211 17.46 -0.88 15.58
N ARG A 212 16.55 -1.14 16.51
CA ARG A 212 16.85 -1.60 17.87
C ARG A 212 15.69 -2.45 18.39
N LEU A 213 16.01 -3.59 19.01
CA LEU A 213 15.05 -4.55 19.55
C LEU A 213 14.62 -4.28 21.00
N THR A 214 15.26 -3.34 21.67
CA THR A 214 14.97 -3.03 23.09
C THR A 214 14.58 -1.57 23.24
N ALA A 215 13.49 -1.31 23.94
CA ALA A 215 13.05 0.04 24.24
C ALA A 215 14.12 0.82 25.04
N SER A 216 14.24 2.10 24.75
CA SER A 216 15.06 3.03 25.52
C SER A 216 14.39 3.33 26.88
N LYS A 217 15.20 3.61 27.91
CA LYS A 217 14.67 4.01 29.23
C LYS A 217 13.89 5.33 29.17
N ASN A 218 14.25 6.21 28.25
CA ASN A 218 13.59 7.49 28.04
C ASN A 218 12.78 7.42 26.75
N ASN A 219 11.48 7.71 26.83
CA ASN A 219 10.63 7.81 25.66
C ASN A 219 11.06 8.98 24.78
N CYS A 220 11.55 8.72 23.58
CA CYS A 220 12.01 9.74 22.65
C CYS A 220 11.50 9.47 21.25
N LYS A 221 11.00 10.51 20.57
CA LYS A 221 10.40 10.36 19.22
C LYS A 221 11.40 9.85 18.18
N PHE A 222 12.66 10.21 18.27
CA PHE A 222 13.75 9.83 17.36
C PHE A 222 14.66 8.74 17.90
N CYS A 223 14.22 7.94 18.87
CA CYS A 223 14.94 6.77 19.32
C CYS A 223 14.97 5.69 18.26
N ARG A 224 16.07 4.92 18.18
CA ARG A 224 16.29 3.90 17.15
C ARG A 224 15.22 2.79 17.14
N GLU A 225 14.66 2.47 18.28
CA GLU A 225 13.57 1.50 18.41
C GLU A 225 12.27 1.90 17.69
N ASN A 226 12.11 3.19 17.39
CA ASN A 226 10.97 3.71 16.65
C ASN A 226 11.16 3.63 15.13
N PHE A 227 12.32 3.20 14.68
CA PHE A 227 12.61 3.05 13.25
C PHE A 227 12.78 1.58 12.88
N SER A 228 12.22 1.21 11.76
CA SER A 228 12.52 -0.04 11.08
C SER A 228 13.03 0.24 9.67
N ALA A 229 13.91 -0.63 9.21
CA ALA A 229 14.44 -0.56 7.85
C ALA A 229 14.44 -1.95 7.22
N GLY A 230 14.31 -1.98 5.91
CA GLY A 230 14.27 -3.21 5.14
C GLY A 230 14.47 -2.96 3.66
N ALA A 231 14.08 -3.94 2.89
CA ALA A 231 14.01 -3.87 1.44
C ALA A 231 12.88 -4.76 0.93
N GLU A 232 12.33 -4.40 -0.22
CA GLU A 232 11.37 -5.19 -0.96
C GLU A 232 11.87 -5.45 -2.38
N ILE A 233 11.49 -6.60 -2.94
CA ILE A 233 11.54 -6.91 -4.36
C ILE A 233 10.21 -7.52 -4.78
N TYR A 234 9.64 -7.07 -5.89
CA TYR A 234 8.36 -7.56 -6.39
C TYR A 234 8.25 -7.41 -7.90
N GLY A 235 7.31 -8.12 -8.50
CA GLY A 235 7.02 -8.03 -9.93
C GLY A 235 6.09 -9.13 -10.41
N GLY A 236 5.73 -9.04 -11.68
CA GLY A 236 4.88 -10.02 -12.35
C GLY A 236 5.63 -11.29 -12.74
N LEU A 237 4.90 -12.37 -12.85
CA LEU A 237 5.36 -13.68 -13.35
C LEU A 237 4.68 -14.05 -14.67
N GLY A 238 3.91 -13.12 -15.25
CA GLY A 238 3.15 -13.33 -16.48
C GLY A 238 1.78 -13.98 -16.20
N THR A 239 1.22 -14.54 -17.25
CA THR A 239 -0.13 -15.11 -17.23
C THR A 239 -0.11 -16.64 -17.34
N ALA A 240 -1.27 -17.29 -17.18
CA ALA A 240 -1.40 -18.73 -17.38
C ALA A 240 -1.05 -19.18 -18.81
N ASP A 241 -1.20 -18.28 -19.79
CA ASP A 241 -0.86 -18.56 -21.20
C ASP A 241 0.59 -18.23 -21.54
N GLY A 242 1.27 -17.44 -20.70
CA GLY A 242 2.64 -16.97 -20.94
C GLY A 242 3.39 -16.70 -19.64
N PHE A 243 3.69 -17.75 -18.87
CA PHE A 243 4.44 -17.60 -17.61
C PHE A 243 5.92 -17.27 -17.86
N GLY A 244 6.43 -16.23 -17.19
CA GLY A 244 7.84 -15.85 -17.27
C GLY A 244 8.13 -14.42 -16.81
N LEU A 245 9.42 -14.12 -16.67
CA LEU A 245 9.91 -12.84 -16.12
C LEU A 245 10.24 -11.78 -17.22
N LYS A 246 10.18 -12.15 -18.49
CA LYS A 246 10.73 -11.29 -19.55
C LYS A 246 9.84 -10.14 -19.99
N GLN A 247 8.54 -10.32 -19.86
CA GLN A 247 7.53 -9.34 -20.30
C GLN A 247 6.86 -8.61 -19.15
N THR A 248 7.33 -8.84 -17.95
CA THR A 248 6.78 -8.34 -16.71
C THR A 248 7.65 -7.24 -16.11
N SER A 249 7.08 -6.35 -15.36
CA SER A 249 7.81 -5.33 -14.60
C SER A 249 8.33 -5.88 -13.27
N HIS A 250 9.51 -5.42 -12.86
CA HIS A 250 10.13 -5.80 -11.59
C HIS A 250 10.75 -4.58 -10.92
N TYR A 251 10.58 -4.50 -9.61
CA TYR A 251 11.08 -3.41 -8.80
C TYR A 251 11.80 -3.93 -7.57
N ALA A 252 12.81 -3.20 -7.11
CA ALA A 252 13.41 -3.42 -5.81
C ALA A 252 13.86 -2.10 -5.19
N GLY A 253 13.80 -2.03 -3.87
CA GLY A 253 14.25 -0.84 -3.17
C GLY A 253 14.26 -0.97 -1.65
N PRO A 254 14.93 -0.04 -0.96
CA PRO A 254 14.92 0.03 0.48
C PRO A 254 13.58 0.52 1.02
N THR A 255 13.26 0.13 2.24
CA THR A 255 12.08 0.55 2.97
C THR A 255 12.50 1.13 4.33
N VAL A 256 11.85 2.19 4.75
CA VAL A 256 12.04 2.82 6.06
C VAL A 256 10.70 3.18 6.66
N GLN A 257 10.52 2.88 7.93
CA GLN A 257 9.35 3.24 8.71
C GLN A 257 9.75 3.94 10.00
N TRP A 258 9.00 4.95 10.37
CA TRP A 258 9.11 5.67 11.61
C TRP A 258 7.77 5.63 12.36
N ASN A 259 7.74 4.88 13.46
CA ASN A 259 6.61 4.84 14.38
C ASN A 259 6.78 5.97 15.40
N ILE A 260 6.00 7.01 15.27
CA ILE A 260 6.04 8.15 16.21
C ILE A 260 5.31 7.74 17.49
N PRO A 261 5.99 7.71 18.66
CA PRO A 261 5.34 7.36 19.90
C PRO A 261 4.11 8.22 20.17
N ASN A 262 2.95 7.58 20.39
CA ASN A 262 1.64 8.21 20.54
C ASN A 262 1.24 9.09 19.33
N GLY A 263 1.64 8.71 18.15
CA GLY A 263 1.39 9.45 16.92
C GLY A 263 1.26 8.51 15.71
N PRO A 264 1.28 9.07 14.51
CA PRO A 264 1.19 8.29 13.29
C PRO A 264 2.46 7.47 13.02
N THR A 265 2.30 6.44 12.22
CA THR A 265 3.39 5.73 11.55
C THR A 265 3.62 6.37 10.19
N VAL A 266 4.86 6.63 9.85
CA VAL A 266 5.28 7.18 8.55
C VAL A 266 6.17 6.17 7.85
N PHE A 267 5.86 5.88 6.61
CA PHE A 267 6.60 4.95 5.78
C PHE A 267 7.07 5.63 4.49
N PHE A 268 8.26 5.25 4.03
CA PHE A 268 8.80 5.68 2.75
C PHE A 268 9.65 4.60 2.11
N SER A 269 9.47 4.41 0.79
CA SER A 269 10.18 3.40 0.01
C SER A 269 10.39 3.86 -1.43
N PRO A 270 11.60 4.25 -1.83
CA PRO A 270 11.96 4.40 -3.22
C PRO A 270 12.18 3.02 -3.84
N GLN A 271 11.49 2.72 -4.93
CA GLN A 271 11.56 1.46 -5.66
C GLN A 271 12.13 1.71 -7.05
N PHE A 272 13.11 0.94 -7.45
CA PHE A 272 13.80 1.09 -8.72
C PHE A 272 13.44 -0.04 -9.67
N GLY A 273 13.11 0.31 -10.90
CA GLY A 273 12.82 -0.65 -11.96
C GLY A 273 14.06 -1.45 -12.36
N LEU A 274 13.92 -2.77 -12.40
CA LEU A 274 15.03 -3.70 -12.66
C LEU A 274 15.18 -4.08 -14.13
N ASN A 275 14.19 -3.77 -14.98
CA ASN A 275 14.22 -4.08 -16.40
C ASN A 275 13.59 -2.97 -17.25
N SER A 276 13.54 -3.18 -18.57
CA SER A 276 13.00 -2.18 -19.53
C SER A 276 11.48 -2.02 -19.45
N ASN A 277 10.77 -3.00 -18.91
CA ASN A 277 9.31 -2.98 -18.74
C ASN A 277 8.88 -2.22 -17.49
N SER A 278 9.82 -1.91 -16.60
CA SER A 278 9.57 -1.20 -15.37
C SER A 278 9.71 0.31 -15.56
N ALA A 279 8.94 1.10 -14.80
CA ALA A 279 9.22 2.51 -14.60
C ALA A 279 10.62 2.68 -13.97
N GLY A 280 11.32 3.77 -14.28
CA GLY A 280 12.68 3.97 -13.77
C GLY A 280 12.76 4.03 -12.25
N ALA A 281 11.80 4.70 -11.62
CA ALA A 281 11.65 4.75 -10.17
C ALA A 281 10.21 5.04 -9.78
N LEU A 282 9.79 4.45 -8.66
CA LEU A 282 8.55 4.72 -7.97
C LEU A 282 8.88 5.16 -6.55
N TYR A 283 8.19 6.17 -6.06
CA TYR A 283 8.31 6.65 -4.68
C TYR A 283 7.03 6.32 -3.94
N ARG A 284 7.11 5.34 -3.06
CA ARG A 284 5.98 4.89 -2.25
C ARG A 284 6.06 5.48 -0.85
N PHE A 285 4.95 5.94 -0.34
CA PHE A 285 4.85 6.51 1.00
C PHE A 285 3.50 6.20 1.63
N SER A 286 3.47 6.13 2.94
CA SER A 286 2.22 6.09 3.68
C SER A 286 2.33 6.84 5.01
N VAL A 287 1.18 7.27 5.49
CA VAL A 287 0.99 7.78 6.84
C VAL A 287 -0.23 7.10 7.40
N SER A 288 -0.07 6.38 8.49
CA SER A 288 -1.16 5.65 9.14
C SER A 288 -1.36 6.09 10.59
N TYR A 289 -2.56 5.90 11.08
CA TYR A 289 -2.92 6.17 12.46
C TYR A 289 -3.92 5.13 12.96
N GLU A 290 -3.55 4.46 14.04
CA GLU A 290 -4.39 3.45 14.67
C GLU A 290 -5.29 4.05 15.76
N ILE A 291 -6.55 3.69 15.72
CA ILE A 291 -7.59 4.02 16.71
C ILE A 291 -7.97 2.74 17.44
N GLN A 292 -7.60 2.66 18.70
CA GLN A 292 -7.85 1.46 19.51
C GLN A 292 -9.31 1.34 19.91
N GLN A 293 -9.82 0.09 19.87
CA GLN A 293 -11.10 -0.31 20.45
C GLN A 293 -12.27 0.61 20.08
N ILE A 294 -12.46 0.87 18.76
CA ILE A 294 -13.53 1.78 18.28
C ILE A 294 -14.94 1.31 18.69
N PHE A 295 -15.14 -0.01 18.88
CA PHE A 295 -16.37 -0.57 19.39
C PHE A 295 -16.17 -1.10 20.81
N HIS A 296 -16.20 -0.22 21.80
CA HIS A 296 -16.22 -0.61 23.20
C HIS A 296 -17.48 -1.42 23.47
N ARG A 297 -17.37 -2.74 23.51
CA ARG A 297 -18.41 -3.58 24.10
C ARG A 297 -18.38 -3.35 25.61
N LYS A 298 -19.23 -2.46 26.14
CA LYS A 298 -19.50 -2.41 27.59
C LYS A 298 -19.97 -3.80 27.98
N ASN A 299 -19.10 -4.58 28.61
CA ASN A 299 -19.53 -5.79 29.31
C ASN A 299 -20.50 -5.34 30.40
N ARG A 300 -21.77 -5.59 30.17
CA ARG A 300 -22.81 -5.58 31.24
C ARG A 300 -22.81 -6.92 31.90
#